data_630ea839d0f4b35184fdefa54cb3804c
#
_entry.id   630ea839d0f4b35184fdefa54cb3804c
#
_cell.length_a   1.000
_cell.length_b   1.000
_cell.length_c   1.000
_cell.angle_alpha   90.00
_cell.angle_beta   90.00
_cell.angle_gamma   90.00
#
_symmetry.space_group_name_H-M   'P 1'
#
loop_
_entity.id
_entity.type
_entity.pdbx_description
1 polymer ?
#
loop_
_entity_poly.entity_id
_entity_poly.type
_entity_poly.pdbx_seq_one_letter_code
_entity_poly.pdbx_strand_id
1 'polypeptide(L)'
;KARFVEMFGDPEINSMNLPVKPMTEVCEIIDGDRGKNYPTQEEFSDEGYCLFLNAKNVTSNGFSFENCMFVTKEKDELLRKGHLNRGDVVLTTRGTIGNLAFYDESVPYENVRINSGMVVLRMNHEIVSERFFIEQFKMQIGSIKEKIASGSAQPQLPISTMNKIVVLMPSVKQQQVFTDFVKQVDKSK
;
A
#
# COMPACT_ATOMS: atom_id res chain seq x y z
N LYS A 1 -14.54 -3.92 9.03
CA LYS A 1 -14.95 -2.53 9.34
C LYS A 1 -15.65 -2.44 10.69
N ALA A 2 -16.77 -3.18 10.94
CA ALA A 2 -17.53 -3.09 12.20
C ALA A 2 -16.65 -3.29 13.45
N ARG A 3 -15.82 -4.35 13.47
CA ARG A 3 -14.92 -4.62 14.61
C ARG A 3 -13.85 -3.55 14.80
N PHE A 4 -13.37 -2.92 13.72
CA PHE A 4 -12.44 -1.79 13.84
C PHE A 4 -13.11 -0.61 14.57
N VAL A 5 -14.31 -0.22 14.14
CA VAL A 5 -15.05 0.90 14.75
C VAL A 5 -15.39 0.61 16.20
N GLU A 6 -15.77 -0.61 16.54
CA GLU A 6 -16.02 -1.03 17.91
C GLU A 6 -14.78 -0.87 18.82
N MET A 7 -13.60 -1.24 18.32
CA MET A 7 -12.35 -1.22 19.09
C MET A 7 -11.66 0.14 19.12
N PHE A 8 -11.74 0.91 18.03
CA PHE A 8 -10.91 2.11 17.81
C PHE A 8 -11.69 3.35 17.41
N GLY A 9 -12.99 3.23 17.20
CA GLY A 9 -13.82 4.32 16.71
C GLY A 9 -13.62 4.58 15.21
N ASP A 10 -14.19 5.70 14.76
CA ASP A 10 -14.04 6.17 13.39
C ASP A 10 -12.69 6.89 13.20
N PRO A 11 -11.80 6.41 12.32
CA PRO A 11 -10.48 7.01 12.14
C PRO A 11 -10.51 8.40 11.46
N GLU A 12 -11.59 8.78 10.81
CA GLU A 12 -11.69 10.09 10.18
C GLU A 12 -11.89 11.22 11.20
N ILE A 13 -12.60 10.95 12.28
CA ILE A 13 -12.92 11.94 13.33
C ILE A 13 -12.24 11.61 14.66
N ASN A 14 -11.52 10.48 14.74
CA ASN A 14 -10.91 9.99 15.98
C ASN A 14 -11.89 10.01 17.17
N SER A 15 -13.04 9.38 17.01
CA SER A 15 -14.16 9.43 17.96
C SER A 15 -13.84 8.91 19.36
N MET A 16 -12.74 8.18 19.53
CA MET A 16 -12.27 7.67 20.82
C MET A 16 -11.06 8.42 21.39
N ASN A 17 -10.63 9.53 20.76
CA ASN A 17 -9.47 10.33 21.17
C ASN A 17 -8.19 9.50 21.35
N LEU A 18 -7.95 8.55 20.46
CA LEU A 18 -6.72 7.75 20.46
C LEU A 18 -5.50 8.61 20.10
N PRO A 19 -4.30 8.24 20.56
CA PRO A 19 -3.06 8.83 20.04
C PRO A 19 -2.99 8.75 18.53
N VAL A 20 -2.38 9.75 17.90
CA VAL A 20 -2.25 9.82 16.45
C VAL A 20 -0.82 10.14 16.05
N LYS A 21 -0.42 9.69 14.85
CA LYS A 21 0.84 10.06 14.22
C LYS A 21 0.64 10.41 12.75
N PRO A 22 1.43 11.34 12.19
CA PRO A 22 1.45 11.54 10.75
C PRO A 22 2.03 10.29 10.07
N MET A 23 1.61 10.03 8.83
CA MET A 23 2.03 8.86 8.07
C MET A 23 3.55 8.75 7.92
N THR A 24 4.26 9.90 7.91
CA THR A 24 5.74 9.97 7.87
C THR A 24 6.45 9.39 9.08
N GLU A 25 5.77 9.27 10.22
CA GLU A 25 6.30 8.60 11.42
C GLU A 25 5.90 7.12 11.49
N VAL A 26 4.91 6.72 10.70
CA VAL A 26 4.33 5.37 10.71
C VAL A 26 5.00 4.48 9.66
N CYS A 27 5.36 5.05 8.51
CA CYS A 27 6.01 4.33 7.41
C CYS A 27 6.93 5.23 6.59
N GLU A 28 7.92 4.61 5.94
CA GLU A 28 8.63 5.22 4.83
C GLU A 28 7.77 5.12 3.55
N ILE A 29 7.64 6.23 2.81
CA ILE A 29 6.90 6.26 1.54
C ILE A 29 7.92 6.28 0.40
N ILE A 30 8.00 5.18 -0.34
CA ILE A 30 8.98 4.99 -1.42
C ILE A 30 8.26 5.07 -2.76
N ASP A 31 8.62 6.05 -3.59
CA ASP A 31 8.06 6.23 -4.94
C ASP A 31 8.61 5.17 -5.91
N GLY A 32 7.85 4.89 -6.98
CA GLY A 32 8.34 4.12 -8.12
C GLY A 32 9.41 4.87 -8.91
N ASP A 33 10.26 4.14 -9.62
CA ASP A 33 11.27 4.76 -10.48
C ASP A 33 10.60 5.51 -11.65
N ARG A 34 11.20 6.63 -12.06
CA ARG A 34 10.78 7.46 -13.20
C ARG A 34 11.97 7.95 -14.02
N GLY A 35 13.13 7.39 -13.75
CA GLY A 35 14.38 7.80 -14.40
C GLY A 35 14.52 7.30 -15.82
N LYS A 36 15.66 7.62 -16.45
CA LYS A 36 16.01 7.22 -17.83
C LYS A 36 16.03 5.71 -18.07
N ASN A 37 16.15 4.93 -17.00
CA ASN A 37 16.17 3.46 -17.04
C ASN A 37 14.78 2.84 -16.88
N TYR A 38 13.70 3.67 -16.79
CA TYR A 38 12.34 3.12 -16.68
C TYR A 38 12.05 2.22 -17.88
N PRO A 39 11.50 1.02 -17.69
CA PRO A 39 11.31 0.06 -18.76
C PRO A 39 10.44 0.58 -19.90
N THR A 40 10.88 0.34 -21.14
CA THR A 40 10.04 0.51 -22.33
C THR A 40 9.14 -0.71 -22.53
N GLN A 41 8.17 -0.61 -23.44
CA GLN A 41 7.23 -1.72 -23.69
C GLN A 41 7.93 -3.00 -24.18
N GLU A 42 9.01 -2.86 -24.96
CA GLU A 42 9.76 -3.99 -25.50
C GLU A 42 10.66 -4.69 -24.47
N GLU A 43 10.88 -4.10 -23.31
CA GLU A 43 11.69 -4.66 -22.22
C GLU A 43 10.86 -5.49 -21.22
N PHE A 44 9.53 -5.60 -21.47
CA PHE A 44 8.67 -6.48 -20.68
C PHE A 44 8.47 -7.83 -21.37
N SER A 45 8.31 -8.86 -20.54
CA SER A 45 7.99 -10.24 -20.96
C SER A 45 6.93 -10.84 -20.05
N ASP A 46 6.29 -11.92 -20.48
CA ASP A 46 5.24 -12.62 -19.71
C ASP A 46 5.83 -13.44 -18.55
N GLU A 47 7.13 -13.67 -18.55
CA GLU A 47 7.91 -14.33 -17.51
C GLU A 47 9.28 -13.67 -17.34
N GLY A 48 9.92 -13.80 -16.19
CA GLY A 48 11.24 -13.21 -15.95
C GLY A 48 11.65 -13.14 -14.50
N TYR A 49 12.71 -12.40 -14.24
CA TYR A 49 13.35 -12.30 -12.94
C TYR A 49 12.55 -11.47 -11.94
N CYS A 50 12.08 -10.30 -12.34
CA CYS A 50 11.40 -9.37 -11.44
C CYS A 50 10.01 -9.02 -11.96
N LEU A 51 8.98 -9.32 -11.18
CA LEU A 51 7.60 -8.91 -11.44
C LEU A 51 7.50 -7.38 -11.34
N PHE A 52 7.12 -6.74 -12.43
CA PHE A 52 6.91 -5.29 -12.50
C PHE A 52 5.42 -4.98 -12.41
N LEU A 53 4.95 -4.58 -11.22
CA LEU A 53 3.55 -4.35 -10.96
C LEU A 53 3.00 -3.19 -11.79
N ASN A 54 1.83 -3.39 -12.35
CA ASN A 54 1.02 -2.38 -13.02
C ASN A 54 -0.33 -2.20 -12.33
N ALA A 55 -1.16 -1.25 -12.79
CA ALA A 55 -2.43 -0.92 -12.15
C ALA A 55 -3.42 -2.09 -12.04
N LYS A 56 -3.29 -3.14 -12.88
CA LYS A 56 -4.15 -4.34 -12.83
C LYS A 56 -3.73 -5.31 -11.72
N ASN A 57 -2.49 -5.21 -11.26
CA ASN A 57 -1.96 -6.12 -10.23
C ASN A 57 -2.33 -5.70 -8.81
N VAL A 58 -2.81 -4.47 -8.59
CA VAL A 58 -3.21 -3.98 -7.25
C VAL A 58 -4.67 -3.58 -7.29
N THR A 59 -5.52 -4.43 -6.73
CA THR A 59 -6.98 -4.30 -6.77
C THR A 59 -7.56 -3.92 -5.40
N SER A 60 -8.86 -3.71 -5.30
CA SER A 60 -9.56 -3.51 -4.02
C SER A 60 -9.43 -4.70 -3.07
N ASN A 61 -9.13 -5.90 -3.61
CA ASN A 61 -8.98 -7.14 -2.86
C ASN A 61 -7.52 -7.51 -2.54
N GLY A 62 -6.56 -6.67 -2.91
CA GLY A 62 -5.13 -6.94 -2.79
C GLY A 62 -4.49 -7.25 -4.14
N PHE A 63 -3.42 -8.07 -4.14
CA PHE A 63 -2.76 -8.45 -5.38
C PHE A 63 -3.63 -9.32 -6.29
N SER A 64 -3.49 -9.08 -7.60
CA SER A 64 -3.95 -9.97 -8.68
C SER A 64 -2.80 -10.25 -9.64
N PHE A 65 -2.59 -11.53 -9.96
CA PHE A 65 -1.49 -11.99 -10.81
C PHE A 65 -1.99 -12.57 -12.14
N GLU A 66 -3.20 -12.18 -12.59
CA GLU A 66 -3.78 -12.64 -13.86
C GLU A 66 -3.03 -12.08 -15.09
N ASN A 67 -2.43 -10.89 -14.95
CA ASN A 67 -1.73 -10.21 -16.03
C ASN A 67 -0.39 -9.68 -15.51
N CYS A 68 0.60 -10.54 -15.47
CA CYS A 68 1.94 -10.19 -15.00
C CYS A 68 2.82 -9.70 -16.14
N MET A 69 3.72 -8.77 -15.83
CA MET A 69 4.81 -8.34 -16.69
C MET A 69 6.11 -8.40 -15.89
N PHE A 70 7.16 -8.87 -16.53
CA PHE A 70 8.45 -9.07 -15.89
C PHE A 70 9.54 -8.28 -16.61
N VAL A 71 10.56 -7.94 -15.86
CA VAL A 71 11.82 -7.41 -16.39
C VAL A 71 12.97 -8.35 -16.06
N THR A 72 14.06 -8.26 -16.83
CA THR A 72 15.26 -9.04 -16.57
C THR A 72 15.96 -8.58 -15.30
N LYS A 73 16.90 -9.39 -14.79
CA LYS A 73 17.72 -9.04 -13.64
C LYS A 73 18.55 -7.79 -13.89
N GLU A 74 19.16 -7.70 -15.07
CA GLU A 74 19.97 -6.55 -15.47
C GLU A 74 19.13 -5.26 -15.48
N LYS A 75 17.88 -5.34 -15.95
CA LYS A 75 16.96 -4.19 -15.92
C LYS A 75 16.55 -3.82 -14.51
N ASP A 76 16.25 -4.79 -13.67
CA ASP A 76 15.92 -4.56 -12.26
C ASP A 76 17.07 -3.86 -11.51
N GLU A 77 18.32 -4.28 -11.73
CA GLU A 77 19.50 -3.69 -11.09
C GLU A 77 19.77 -2.23 -11.55
N LEU A 78 19.30 -1.84 -12.73
CA LEU A 78 19.39 -0.45 -13.20
C LEU A 78 18.37 0.49 -12.57
N LEU A 79 17.30 -0.06 -12.01
CA LEU A 79 16.23 0.71 -11.36
C LEU A 79 16.59 0.99 -9.90
N ARG A 80 16.43 2.26 -9.49
CA ARG A 80 16.91 2.74 -8.19
C ARG A 80 15.88 2.63 -7.07
N LYS A 81 14.58 2.65 -7.41
CA LYS A 81 13.48 2.77 -6.45
C LYS A 81 12.35 1.80 -6.78
N GLY A 82 11.51 1.54 -5.78
CA GLY A 82 10.26 0.82 -5.96
C GLY A 82 10.38 -0.70 -5.87
N HIS A 83 11.53 -1.24 -5.42
CA HIS A 83 11.66 -2.66 -5.10
C HIS A 83 10.99 -2.96 -3.75
N LEU A 84 10.21 -4.05 -3.67
CA LEU A 84 9.50 -4.46 -2.48
C LEU A 84 10.36 -5.37 -1.60
N ASN A 85 10.20 -5.21 -0.29
CA ASN A 85 10.64 -6.16 0.73
C ASN A 85 9.40 -6.85 1.34
N ARG A 86 9.54 -8.09 1.80
CA ARG A 86 8.45 -8.75 2.54
C ARG A 86 8.03 -7.88 3.72
N GLY A 87 6.72 -7.72 3.92
CA GLY A 87 6.16 -6.80 4.89
C GLY A 87 5.78 -5.41 4.33
N ASP A 88 6.14 -5.09 3.09
CA ASP A 88 5.74 -3.83 2.47
C ASP A 88 4.27 -3.85 2.05
N VAL A 89 3.64 -2.68 2.09
CA VAL A 89 2.30 -2.45 1.55
C VAL A 89 2.41 -1.59 0.29
N VAL A 90 1.78 -2.02 -0.80
CA VAL A 90 1.69 -1.24 -2.03
C VAL A 90 0.41 -0.43 -2.03
N LEU A 91 0.50 0.86 -2.37
CA LEU A 91 -0.63 1.77 -2.52
C LEU A 91 -0.66 2.35 -3.94
N THR A 92 -1.78 2.22 -4.63
CA THR A 92 -1.98 2.88 -5.92
C THR A 92 -2.27 4.38 -5.74
N THR A 93 -1.52 5.22 -6.45
CA THR A 93 -1.57 6.68 -6.34
C THR A 93 -2.08 7.38 -7.60
N ARG A 94 -2.22 6.64 -8.71
CA ARG A 94 -2.74 7.10 -10.00
C ARG A 94 -3.67 6.06 -10.61
N GLY A 95 -4.55 6.49 -11.51
CA GLY A 95 -5.58 5.63 -12.08
C GLY A 95 -6.59 5.24 -11.00
N THR A 96 -6.60 4.00 -10.56
CA THR A 96 -7.45 3.56 -9.44
C THR A 96 -6.76 3.88 -8.11
N ILE A 97 -6.93 5.10 -7.61
CA ILE A 97 -6.30 5.55 -6.37
C ILE A 97 -6.82 4.77 -5.15
N GLY A 98 -5.91 4.42 -4.25
CA GLY A 98 -6.25 3.92 -2.91
C GLY A 98 -6.46 2.41 -2.79
N ASN A 99 -6.14 1.64 -3.82
CA ASN A 99 -6.02 0.21 -3.65
C ASN A 99 -4.75 -0.13 -2.88
N LEU A 100 -4.86 -1.10 -1.97
CA LEU A 100 -3.77 -1.57 -1.12
C LEU A 100 -3.54 -3.06 -1.35
N ALA A 101 -2.28 -3.45 -1.41
CA ALA A 101 -1.88 -4.86 -1.44
C ALA A 101 -0.71 -5.11 -0.49
N PHE A 102 -0.75 -6.18 0.25
CA PHE A 102 0.26 -6.55 1.25
C PHE A 102 1.20 -7.61 0.67
N TYR A 103 2.49 -7.31 0.66
CA TYR A 103 3.51 -8.21 0.15
C TYR A 103 4.02 -9.11 1.26
N ASP A 104 3.25 -10.16 1.54
CA ASP A 104 3.58 -11.18 2.54
C ASP A 104 4.07 -12.48 1.88
N GLU A 105 4.33 -13.49 2.71
CA GLU A 105 4.85 -14.80 2.29
C GLU A 105 3.92 -15.60 1.37
N SER A 106 2.65 -15.19 1.23
CA SER A 106 1.71 -15.84 0.31
C SER A 106 1.91 -15.42 -1.16
N VAL A 107 2.62 -14.31 -1.41
CA VAL A 107 2.93 -13.84 -2.76
C VAL A 107 4.02 -14.71 -3.37
N PRO A 108 3.80 -15.38 -4.53
CA PRO A 108 4.71 -16.40 -5.07
C PRO A 108 5.96 -15.81 -5.77
N TYR A 109 6.12 -14.50 -5.78
CA TYR A 109 7.23 -13.80 -6.44
C TYR A 109 8.16 -13.18 -5.39
N GLU A 110 9.47 -13.42 -5.52
CA GLU A 110 10.46 -12.87 -4.59
C GLU A 110 10.99 -11.51 -5.01
N ASN A 111 11.12 -11.29 -6.31
CA ASN A 111 11.57 -10.02 -6.85
C ASN A 111 10.36 -9.29 -7.41
N VAL A 112 9.94 -8.23 -6.74
CA VAL A 112 8.75 -7.45 -7.12
C VAL A 112 9.07 -5.97 -7.06
N ARG A 113 8.61 -5.25 -8.06
CA ARG A 113 8.81 -3.81 -8.20
C ARG A 113 7.52 -3.10 -8.60
N ILE A 114 7.30 -1.91 -8.08
CA ILE A 114 6.16 -1.08 -8.46
C ILE A 114 6.48 -0.23 -9.71
N ASN A 115 5.44 0.13 -10.45
CA ASN A 115 5.51 1.16 -11.48
C ASN A 115 5.41 2.58 -10.88
N SER A 116 5.48 3.60 -11.72
CA SER A 116 5.42 5.01 -11.32
C SER A 116 4.03 5.50 -10.87
N GLY A 117 3.00 4.68 -10.94
CA GLY A 117 1.64 4.97 -10.46
C GLY A 117 1.33 4.48 -9.05
N MET A 118 2.34 4.00 -8.34
CA MET A 118 2.23 3.41 -7.02
C MET A 118 3.33 3.94 -6.10
N VAL A 119 3.14 3.69 -4.80
CA VAL A 119 4.18 3.83 -3.78
C VAL A 119 4.26 2.56 -2.95
N VAL A 120 5.45 2.29 -2.42
CA VAL A 120 5.67 1.32 -1.36
C VAL A 120 5.55 2.04 -0.02
N LEU A 121 4.77 1.47 0.88
CA LEU A 121 4.67 1.89 2.28
C LEU A 121 5.40 0.84 3.12
N ARG A 122 6.60 1.19 3.58
CA ARG A 122 7.41 0.34 4.44
C ARG A 122 7.16 0.71 5.88
N MET A 123 6.40 -0.15 6.57
CA MET A 123 5.92 0.12 7.91
C MET A 123 7.04 0.13 8.95
N ASN A 124 6.91 0.99 9.95
CA ASN A 124 7.67 0.87 11.18
C ASN A 124 6.99 -0.20 12.08
N HIS A 125 7.47 -1.43 11.97
CA HIS A 125 6.90 -2.60 12.66
C HIS A 125 6.97 -2.53 14.19
N GLU A 126 7.77 -1.63 14.75
CA GLU A 126 7.85 -1.42 16.21
C GLU A 126 6.59 -0.76 16.76
N ILE A 127 5.86 0.00 15.92
CA ILE A 127 4.73 0.82 16.38
C ILE A 127 3.41 0.51 15.65
N VAL A 128 3.44 -0.06 14.45
CA VAL A 128 2.24 -0.34 13.66
C VAL A 128 2.29 -1.68 12.95
N SER A 129 1.17 -2.40 12.98
CA SER A 129 0.95 -3.60 12.17
C SER A 129 0.38 -3.22 10.80
N GLU A 130 0.87 -3.85 9.74
CA GLU A 130 0.42 -3.65 8.35
C GLU A 130 -1.08 -3.90 8.21
N ARG A 131 -1.58 -4.98 8.80
CA ARG A 131 -3.01 -5.34 8.78
C ARG A 131 -3.87 -4.28 9.45
N PHE A 132 -3.43 -3.75 10.59
CA PHE A 132 -4.12 -2.66 11.27
C PHE A 132 -4.14 -1.41 10.39
N PHE A 133 -2.98 -1.03 9.84
CA PHE A 133 -2.85 0.12 8.95
C PHE A 133 -3.76 0.00 7.71
N ILE A 134 -3.74 -1.15 7.03
CA ILE A 134 -4.54 -1.40 5.83
C ILE A 134 -6.04 -1.21 6.13
N GLU A 135 -6.53 -1.79 7.22
CA GLU A 135 -7.95 -1.70 7.57
C GLU A 135 -8.37 -0.28 7.95
N GLN A 136 -7.50 0.45 8.65
CA GLN A 136 -7.73 1.88 8.93
C GLN A 136 -7.75 2.70 7.65
N PHE A 137 -6.71 2.55 6.81
CA PHE A 137 -6.57 3.34 5.59
C PHE A 137 -7.75 3.11 4.62
N LYS A 138 -8.25 1.88 4.51
CA LYS A 138 -9.47 1.57 3.73
C LYS A 138 -10.70 2.37 4.21
N MET A 139 -10.75 2.75 5.45
CA MET A 139 -11.86 3.58 5.97
C MET A 139 -11.68 5.06 5.64
N GLN A 140 -10.45 5.55 5.60
CA GLN A 140 -10.11 6.95 5.32
C GLN A 140 -10.01 7.28 3.83
N ILE A 141 -9.82 6.30 2.95
CA ILE A 141 -9.53 6.54 1.53
C ILE A 141 -10.68 7.24 0.79
N GLY A 142 -11.92 7.07 1.24
CA GLY A 142 -13.09 7.74 0.65
C GLY A 142 -12.95 9.26 0.72
N SER A 143 -12.78 9.79 1.92
CA SER A 143 -12.61 11.24 2.15
C SER A 143 -11.32 11.78 1.54
N ILE A 144 -10.26 10.98 1.50
CA ILE A 144 -9.00 11.36 0.82
C ILE A 144 -9.26 11.54 -0.68
N LYS A 145 -9.97 10.62 -1.34
CA LYS A 145 -10.33 10.70 -2.77
C LYS A 145 -11.18 11.94 -3.08
N GLU A 146 -12.17 12.22 -2.26
CA GLU A 146 -13.03 13.41 -2.43
C GLU A 146 -12.22 14.71 -2.40
N LYS A 147 -11.30 14.84 -1.46
CA LYS A 147 -10.39 15.99 -1.35
C LYS A 147 -9.47 16.15 -2.57
N ILE A 148 -9.05 15.02 -3.17
CA ILE A 148 -8.17 15.02 -4.36
C ILE A 148 -8.96 15.34 -5.62
N ALA A 149 -10.17 14.78 -5.79
CA ALA A 149 -11.00 14.93 -6.96
C ALA A 149 -11.44 16.39 -7.20
N SER A 150 -11.58 17.18 -6.13
CA SER A 150 -11.96 18.59 -6.23
C SER A 150 -10.90 19.50 -6.86
N GLY A 151 -9.69 19.02 -7.11
CA GLY A 151 -8.54 19.87 -7.52
C GLY A 151 -7.87 19.53 -8.85
N SER A 152 -8.25 18.46 -9.59
CA SER A 152 -7.49 18.04 -10.77
C SER A 152 -8.31 17.26 -11.80
N ALA A 153 -8.05 17.53 -13.10
CA ALA A 153 -8.61 16.76 -14.22
C ALA A 153 -8.05 15.31 -14.28
N GLN A 154 -6.89 15.05 -13.71
CA GLN A 154 -6.30 13.71 -13.52
C GLN A 154 -5.97 13.53 -12.05
N PRO A 155 -6.89 12.98 -11.25
CA PRO A 155 -6.67 12.77 -9.83
C PRO A 155 -5.45 11.89 -9.56
N GLN A 156 -4.61 12.35 -8.65
CA GLN A 156 -3.48 11.57 -8.11
C GLN A 156 -3.32 11.85 -6.63
N LEU A 157 -2.77 10.89 -5.89
CA LEU A 157 -2.44 11.04 -4.48
C LEU A 157 -0.93 11.35 -4.34
N PRO A 158 -0.54 12.64 -4.22
CA PRO A 158 0.86 13.02 -4.10
C PRO A 158 1.42 12.59 -2.74
N ILE A 159 2.74 12.34 -2.68
CA ILE A 159 3.46 12.03 -1.42
C ILE A 159 3.28 13.18 -0.42
N SER A 160 3.28 14.43 -0.87
CA SER A 160 3.05 15.60 0.00
C SER A 160 1.68 15.59 0.70
N THR A 161 0.66 15.01 0.06
CA THR A 161 -0.66 14.80 0.66
C THR A 161 -0.65 13.60 1.59
N MET A 162 0.00 12.49 1.18
CA MET A 162 0.15 11.30 2.02
C MET A 162 0.86 11.60 3.34
N ASN A 163 1.91 12.42 3.31
CA ASN A 163 2.66 12.83 4.50
C ASN A 163 1.78 13.49 5.59
N LYS A 164 0.64 14.07 5.20
CA LYS A 164 -0.30 14.75 6.10
C LYS A 164 -1.41 13.84 6.62
N ILE A 165 -1.52 12.61 6.10
CA ILE A 165 -2.52 11.65 6.57
C ILE A 165 -2.19 11.28 8.00
N VAL A 166 -3.21 11.32 8.85
CA VAL A 166 -3.09 10.99 10.26
C VAL A 166 -3.54 9.56 10.48
N VAL A 167 -2.75 8.81 11.22
CA VAL A 167 -2.97 7.39 11.55
C VAL A 167 -3.25 7.28 13.04
N LEU A 168 -4.33 6.60 13.43
CA LEU A 168 -4.60 6.25 14.84
C LEU A 168 -3.54 5.27 15.33
N MET A 169 -3.06 5.50 16.54
CA MET A 169 -2.00 4.72 17.14
C MET A 169 -2.43 4.12 18.47
N PRO A 170 -3.38 3.17 18.50
CA PRO A 170 -3.63 2.39 19.70
C PRO A 170 -2.40 1.60 20.09
N SER A 171 -2.34 1.10 21.30
CA SER A 171 -1.19 0.29 21.75
C SER A 171 -0.96 -0.91 20.81
N VAL A 172 0.29 -1.33 20.65
CA VAL A 172 0.66 -2.52 19.83
C VAL A 172 -0.14 -3.75 20.24
N LYS A 173 -0.43 -3.91 21.54
CA LYS A 173 -1.27 -5.00 22.05
C LYS A 173 -2.70 -4.94 21.50
N GLN A 174 -3.31 -3.76 21.45
CA GLN A 174 -4.66 -3.59 20.89
C GLN A 174 -4.68 -3.83 19.38
N GLN A 175 -3.65 -3.37 18.66
CA GLN A 175 -3.47 -3.66 17.24
C GLN A 175 -3.36 -5.17 17.01
N GLN A 176 -2.60 -5.89 17.84
CA GLN A 176 -2.43 -7.33 17.73
C GLN A 176 -3.75 -8.09 17.92
N VAL A 177 -4.53 -7.73 18.94
CA VAL A 177 -5.88 -8.33 19.17
C VAL A 177 -6.76 -8.16 17.95
N PHE A 178 -6.75 -6.98 17.34
CA PHE A 178 -7.51 -6.71 16.11
C PHE A 178 -6.98 -7.53 14.92
N THR A 179 -5.67 -7.57 14.74
CA THR A 179 -5.02 -8.31 13.65
C THR A 179 -5.31 -9.80 13.72
N ASP A 180 -5.30 -10.38 14.92
CA ASP A 180 -5.62 -11.80 15.12
C ASP A 180 -7.09 -12.08 14.78
N PHE A 181 -8.00 -11.18 15.15
CA PHE A 181 -9.39 -11.28 14.73
C PHE A 181 -9.53 -11.24 13.20
N VAL A 182 -8.86 -10.33 12.51
CA VAL A 182 -8.90 -10.25 11.02
C VAL A 182 -8.38 -11.54 10.40
N LYS A 183 -7.26 -12.08 10.89
CA LYS A 183 -6.69 -13.35 10.41
C LYS A 183 -7.66 -14.53 10.59
N GLN A 184 -8.44 -14.56 11.67
CA GLN A 184 -9.44 -15.61 11.90
C GLN A 184 -10.59 -15.50 10.90
N VAL A 185 -11.06 -14.28 10.64
CA VAL A 185 -12.14 -14.04 9.66
C VAL A 185 -11.70 -14.41 8.24
N ASP A 186 -10.48 -14.08 7.86
CA ASP A 186 -9.96 -14.40 6.52
C ASP A 186 -9.80 -15.92 6.30
N LYS A 187 -9.48 -16.69 7.34
CA LYS A 187 -9.42 -18.17 7.28
C LYS A 187 -10.78 -18.85 7.17
N SER A 188 -11.85 -18.14 7.50
CA SER A 188 -13.21 -18.69 7.51
C SER A 188 -14.00 -18.40 6.22
N LYS A 189 -13.38 -17.74 5.26
CA LYS A 189 -13.92 -17.48 3.92
C LYS A 189 -13.43 -18.52 2.90
#